data_c2a5942e5adf438d2a60ce9265032817
#
_entry.id   c2a5942e5adf438d2a60ce9265032817
#
_cell.length_a   1.000
_cell.length_b   1.000
_cell.length_c   1.000
_cell.angle_alpha   90.00
_cell.angle_beta   90.00
_cell.angle_gamma   90.00
#
_symmetry.space_group_name_H-M   'P 1'
#
loop_
_entity.id
_entity.type
_entity.pdbx_description
1 polymer ?
#
loop_
_entity_poly.entity_id
_entity_poly.type
_entity_poly.pdbx_seq_one_letter_code
_entity_poly.pdbx_strand_id
1 'polypeptide(L)'
;MRFKTSSIIKLSIISSCMMLSANSFSQKTGIFEGQTDVGKVLHSGDAIYNSANDEYSVTGSGANIWFTNDEFHFVWKKMKGDFILRVRGKFQGKSVEAHRKFGWMVRQGLDTSSAMVAATIHGDGLTSLQYRKAAHTNVEENKFDVSGPDVVQLERKGNQFIMSVAHFGETFVSRQISDINFDGDVYVGLFVCAHNKNAVEKADFENVRIVIPAGKDLVPYKKYLGSHIETMDVITGKRKILYSENASLQAPNWTKDGKNLLYNSNGSLFLFDLKTHKPKLFPTGRVKDINNDHVISFDGKMLGISARSPDGKIGSTVFTVPMTGGEPKLITPLLGFSYLHGWSPDGKWLTYTAKRNNDPTPAGFDIYKIPSKGGKEIQLTNVKGLDDGPEYSPDGKYIYFNSVRSGLMQLWRMKPDGSDQEQLTNDDYNNWFAHISPDGKWIVCITFLKDEVKPDDHPFYKHVYLRMMPASGGPLKVIAYLYGGQGTINTPSWSPDSKKIAFVSNTDMSE
;
A
#
# COMPACT_ATOMS: atom_id res chain seq x y z
N MET A 1 -77.87 42.13 -5.33
CA MET A 1 -76.85 43.02 -5.89
C MET A 1 -75.52 42.29 -5.76
N ARG A 2 -75.04 41.61 -6.77
CA ARG A 2 -74.01 42.01 -7.76
C ARG A 2 -72.91 42.85 -7.08
N PHE A 3 -71.70 42.31 -6.96
CA PHE A 3 -70.62 42.34 -7.98
C PHE A 3 -69.51 41.36 -7.62
N LYS A 4 -69.06 40.63 -8.59
CA LYS A 4 -67.85 40.04 -9.08
C LYS A 4 -66.60 40.86 -8.81
N THR A 5 -65.50 40.11 -8.61
CA THR A 5 -64.24 40.10 -9.44
C THR A 5 -63.18 39.27 -8.68
N SER A 6 -62.74 38.18 -9.19
CA SER A 6 -61.79 37.88 -10.23
C SER A 6 -60.33 38.04 -9.87
N SER A 7 -59.69 36.88 -9.77
CA SER A 7 -58.32 36.46 -10.24
C SER A 7 -57.13 37.38 -9.97
N ILE A 8 -56.07 36.80 -9.44
CA ILE A 8 -54.78 36.69 -10.11
C ILE A 8 -53.93 35.59 -9.43
N ILE A 9 -53.79 34.46 -10.12
CA ILE A 9 -52.69 33.49 -9.97
C ILE A 9 -51.56 33.98 -10.88
N LYS A 10 -50.40 34.26 -10.36
CA LYS A 10 -49.11 34.27 -11.12
C LYS A 10 -48.00 33.87 -10.19
N LEU A 11 -47.54 32.67 -10.36
CA LEU A 11 -46.27 32.25 -10.96
C LEU A 11 -45.02 32.61 -10.14
N SER A 12 -44.53 31.67 -9.39
CA SER A 12 -43.13 31.61 -8.98
C SER A 12 -42.63 30.16 -9.17
N ILE A 13 -42.46 29.76 -10.42
CA ILE A 13 -41.62 28.65 -10.82
C ILE A 13 -40.51 29.32 -11.60
N ILE A 14 -39.30 29.41 -11.06
CA ILE A 14 -37.97 29.44 -11.66
C ILE A 14 -36.98 29.70 -10.53
N SER A 15 -36.47 28.68 -9.91
CA SER A 15 -35.11 28.59 -9.38
C SER A 15 -34.86 27.20 -8.81
N SER A 16 -34.79 26.22 -9.65
CA SER A 16 -34.29 24.90 -9.28
C SER A 16 -33.69 24.19 -10.52
N CYS A 17 -32.69 24.83 -11.10
CA CYS A 17 -31.97 24.22 -12.22
C CYS A 17 -30.57 24.83 -12.41
N MET A 18 -29.77 24.87 -11.36
CA MET A 18 -28.33 25.22 -11.49
C MET A 18 -27.47 24.62 -10.37
N MET A 19 -27.71 23.38 -9.98
CA MET A 19 -26.75 22.65 -9.12
C MET A 19 -26.52 21.19 -9.57
N LEU A 20 -26.60 20.91 -10.84
CA LEU A 20 -26.35 19.57 -11.38
C LEU A 20 -25.16 19.45 -12.31
N SER A 21 -24.39 20.53 -12.54
CA SER A 21 -23.25 20.50 -13.45
C SER A 21 -21.87 20.43 -12.79
N ALA A 22 -21.75 20.60 -11.48
CA ALA A 22 -20.45 20.54 -10.79
C ALA A 22 -20.00 19.11 -10.45
N ASN A 23 -20.92 18.13 -10.34
CA ASN A 23 -20.57 16.76 -9.96
C ASN A 23 -20.17 15.84 -11.13
N SER A 24 -20.34 16.24 -12.39
CA SER A 24 -19.99 15.40 -13.54
C SER A 24 -18.54 15.55 -14.01
N PHE A 25 -17.84 16.61 -13.64
CA PHE A 25 -16.42 16.80 -14.00
C PHE A 25 -15.48 16.06 -13.07
N SER A 26 -15.78 15.94 -11.79
CA SER A 26 -14.96 15.23 -10.78
C SER A 26 -14.88 13.72 -11.01
N GLN A 27 -15.88 13.11 -11.64
CA GLN A 27 -15.87 11.65 -11.95
C GLN A 27 -15.04 11.28 -13.19
N LYS A 28 -14.74 12.24 -14.07
CA LYS A 28 -14.11 11.98 -15.37
C LYS A 28 -12.60 11.78 -15.28
N THR A 29 -11.92 12.36 -14.29
CA THR A 29 -10.47 12.38 -14.14
C THR A 29 -9.95 11.69 -12.86
N GLY A 30 -10.79 10.97 -12.12
CA GLY A 30 -10.41 10.21 -10.91
C GLY A 30 -9.81 11.10 -9.83
N ILE A 31 -8.53 10.87 -9.48
CA ILE A 31 -7.81 11.65 -8.44
C ILE A 31 -7.25 12.98 -8.96
N PHE A 32 -7.36 13.26 -10.25
CA PHE A 32 -6.87 14.50 -10.87
C PHE A 32 -7.95 15.57 -10.92
N GLU A 33 -7.52 16.84 -10.93
CA GLU A 33 -8.40 18.02 -10.94
C GLU A 33 -8.74 18.50 -12.35
N GLY A 34 -7.86 18.19 -13.32
CA GLY A 34 -8.06 18.63 -14.68
C GLY A 34 -7.18 17.91 -15.68
N GLN A 35 -7.41 18.22 -16.95
CA GLN A 35 -6.58 17.78 -18.05
C GLN A 35 -6.44 18.91 -19.07
N THR A 36 -5.31 18.96 -19.78
CA THR A 36 -5.04 20.00 -20.79
C THR A 36 -4.00 19.52 -21.80
N ASP A 37 -4.10 20.05 -23.01
CA ASP A 37 -3.01 20.01 -23.95
C ASP A 37 -2.04 21.15 -23.64
N VAL A 38 -0.77 20.83 -23.45
CA VAL A 38 0.31 21.80 -23.35
C VAL A 38 0.86 22.04 -24.74
N GLY A 39 0.98 23.32 -25.13
CA GLY A 39 1.43 23.72 -26.45
C GLY A 39 0.33 23.67 -27.53
N LYS A 40 0.75 23.79 -28.80
CA LYS A 40 -0.16 23.81 -29.95
C LYS A 40 -0.20 22.44 -30.62
N VAL A 41 -0.89 21.48 -29.96
CA VAL A 41 -1.09 20.13 -30.51
C VAL A 41 -2.08 20.19 -31.70
N LEU A 42 -1.86 19.35 -32.71
CA LEU A 42 -2.80 19.24 -33.86
C LEU A 42 -4.02 18.37 -33.51
N HIS A 43 -3.88 17.43 -32.61
CA HIS A 43 -4.94 16.54 -32.15
C HIS A 43 -5.08 16.67 -30.66
N SER A 44 -6.25 17.06 -30.17
CA SER A 44 -6.52 17.18 -28.75
C SER A 44 -6.41 15.82 -28.05
N GLY A 45 -5.77 15.81 -26.90
CA GLY A 45 -5.71 14.64 -26.02
C GLY A 45 -6.97 14.49 -25.17
N ASP A 46 -7.04 13.36 -24.47
CA ASP A 46 -8.09 13.08 -23.49
C ASP A 46 -7.57 12.09 -22.42
N ALA A 47 -8.12 12.18 -21.20
CA ALA A 47 -7.86 11.25 -20.13
C ALA A 47 -9.18 10.71 -19.58
N ILE A 48 -9.32 9.39 -19.57
CA ILE A 48 -10.52 8.68 -19.10
C ILE A 48 -10.14 7.84 -17.89
N TYR A 49 -10.87 8.04 -16.78
CA TYR A 49 -10.78 7.21 -15.60
C TYR A 49 -11.89 6.18 -15.54
N ASN A 50 -11.53 4.91 -15.37
CA ASN A 50 -12.45 3.81 -15.14
C ASN A 50 -12.48 3.43 -13.64
N SER A 51 -13.52 3.87 -12.93
CA SER A 51 -13.69 3.63 -11.49
C SER A 51 -13.97 2.17 -11.13
N ALA A 52 -14.36 1.31 -12.09
CA ALA A 52 -14.62 -0.09 -11.82
C ALA A 52 -13.33 -0.88 -11.53
N ASN A 53 -12.23 -0.53 -12.21
CA ASN A 53 -10.93 -1.18 -12.10
C ASN A 53 -9.78 -0.26 -11.67
N ASP A 54 -10.07 1.02 -11.36
CA ASP A 54 -9.11 2.03 -10.90
C ASP A 54 -7.97 2.25 -11.92
N GLU A 55 -8.33 2.39 -13.20
CA GLU A 55 -7.41 2.55 -14.33
C GLU A 55 -7.64 3.84 -15.09
N TYR A 56 -6.57 4.38 -15.67
CA TYR A 56 -6.61 5.54 -16.56
C TYR A 56 -6.17 5.13 -17.96
N SER A 57 -6.85 5.70 -18.95
CA SER A 57 -6.41 5.69 -20.34
C SER A 57 -6.17 7.15 -20.77
N VAL A 58 -4.93 7.48 -21.10
CA VAL A 58 -4.55 8.84 -21.53
C VAL A 58 -4.13 8.81 -22.99
N THR A 59 -4.74 9.68 -23.77
CA THR A 59 -4.46 9.88 -25.19
C THR A 59 -3.76 11.22 -25.36
N GLY A 60 -2.68 11.29 -26.14
CA GLY A 60 -1.96 12.53 -26.39
C GLY A 60 -1.32 12.59 -27.78
N SER A 61 -1.21 13.79 -28.30
CA SER A 61 -0.46 14.15 -29.49
C SER A 61 0.79 14.96 -29.09
N GLY A 62 1.37 15.71 -30.02
CA GLY A 62 2.44 16.66 -29.78
C GLY A 62 3.79 16.25 -30.35
N ALA A 63 4.59 17.25 -30.68
CA ALA A 63 5.87 17.06 -31.37
C ALA A 63 6.95 16.52 -30.41
N ASN A 64 7.05 17.07 -29.21
CA ASN A 64 8.08 16.64 -28.24
C ASN A 64 7.89 17.31 -26.86
N ILE A 65 8.62 16.79 -25.87
CA ILE A 65 8.97 17.42 -24.59
C ILE A 65 10.50 17.48 -24.57
N TRP A 66 11.07 18.51 -25.20
CA TRP A 66 12.52 18.68 -25.34
C TRP A 66 12.87 20.14 -25.64
N PHE A 67 14.14 20.49 -25.64
CA PHE A 67 14.58 21.88 -25.82
C PHE A 67 13.83 22.84 -24.90
N THR A 68 13.34 23.94 -25.43
CA THR A 68 12.63 25.02 -24.71
C THR A 68 11.12 25.00 -24.90
N ASN A 69 10.55 24.00 -25.61
CA ASN A 69 9.14 24.00 -26.00
C ASN A 69 8.52 22.62 -25.91
N ASP A 70 7.39 22.51 -25.22
CA ASP A 70 6.70 21.26 -24.95
C ASP A 70 5.36 21.19 -25.69
N GLU A 71 5.03 20.01 -26.27
CA GLU A 71 3.73 19.70 -26.85
C GLU A 71 3.31 18.29 -26.43
N PHE A 72 2.25 18.17 -25.59
CA PHE A 72 1.77 16.87 -25.06
C PHE A 72 0.42 17.02 -24.38
N HIS A 73 -0.25 15.90 -24.07
CA HIS A 73 -1.43 15.88 -23.20
C HIS A 73 -1.07 15.57 -21.75
N PHE A 74 -1.71 16.28 -20.81
CA PHE A 74 -1.43 16.21 -19.37
C PHE A 74 -2.72 16.13 -18.56
N VAL A 75 -2.86 15.09 -17.73
CA VAL A 75 -3.90 14.99 -16.70
C VAL A 75 -3.26 15.26 -15.34
N TRP A 76 -3.78 16.23 -14.59
CA TRP A 76 -3.04 16.84 -13.48
C TRP A 76 -3.91 17.20 -12.28
N LYS A 77 -3.24 17.36 -11.13
CA LYS A 77 -3.71 18.09 -9.96
C LYS A 77 -2.64 19.03 -9.44
N LYS A 78 -3.04 20.03 -8.65
CA LYS A 78 -2.10 20.89 -7.95
C LYS A 78 -1.68 20.25 -6.63
N MET A 79 -0.41 20.36 -6.31
CA MET A 79 0.16 19.84 -5.08
C MET A 79 1.26 20.75 -4.55
N LYS A 80 1.51 20.66 -3.24
CA LYS A 80 2.57 21.37 -2.55
C LYS A 80 3.37 20.40 -1.67
N GLY A 81 4.64 20.72 -1.38
CA GLY A 81 5.47 19.92 -0.47
C GLY A 81 5.98 18.62 -1.08
N ASP A 82 6.24 17.65 -0.23
CA ASP A 82 6.80 16.34 -0.58
C ASP A 82 5.70 15.36 -0.98
N PHE A 83 5.98 14.50 -1.94
CA PHE A 83 5.06 13.48 -2.40
C PHE A 83 5.77 12.31 -3.09
N ILE A 84 5.09 11.17 -3.16
CA ILE A 84 5.52 9.97 -3.87
C ILE A 84 4.43 9.60 -4.89
N LEU A 85 4.78 9.57 -6.16
CA LEU A 85 3.90 9.25 -7.28
C LEU A 85 4.26 7.86 -7.79
N ARG A 86 3.29 6.95 -7.89
CA ARG A 86 3.51 5.59 -8.42
C ARG A 86 2.48 5.21 -9.46
N VAL A 87 2.93 4.44 -10.45
CA VAL A 87 2.07 3.94 -11.52
C VAL A 87 2.67 2.69 -12.15
N ARG A 88 1.83 1.82 -12.68
CA ARG A 88 2.19 0.90 -13.76
C ARG A 88 1.61 1.43 -15.06
N GLY A 89 2.47 1.59 -16.07
CA GLY A 89 2.07 2.20 -17.33
C GLY A 89 2.55 1.41 -18.53
N LYS A 90 1.76 1.46 -19.62
CA LYS A 90 2.15 0.88 -20.90
C LYS A 90 1.45 1.60 -22.04
N PHE A 91 2.12 1.69 -23.18
CA PHE A 91 1.47 2.11 -24.41
C PHE A 91 0.45 1.08 -24.90
N GLN A 92 -0.65 1.56 -25.50
CA GLN A 92 -1.54 0.74 -26.31
C GLN A 92 -1.03 0.68 -27.76
N GLY A 93 -1.06 -0.51 -28.34
CA GLY A 93 -0.69 -0.73 -29.74
C GLY A 93 0.79 -0.54 -30.05
N LYS A 94 1.12 -0.76 -31.30
CA LYS A 94 2.46 -0.52 -31.87
C LYS A 94 2.46 0.82 -32.57
N SER A 95 3.49 1.64 -32.34
CA SER A 95 3.75 2.87 -33.09
C SER A 95 5.03 2.73 -33.89
N VAL A 96 5.16 3.55 -34.91
CA VAL A 96 6.42 3.71 -35.66
C VAL A 96 7.34 4.72 -34.99
N GLU A 97 6.83 5.49 -34.02
CA GLU A 97 7.60 6.52 -33.33
C GLU A 97 8.29 5.97 -32.07
N ALA A 98 9.61 5.81 -32.17
CA ALA A 98 10.43 5.28 -31.10
C ALA A 98 10.42 6.16 -29.85
N HIS A 99 10.36 7.48 -30.02
CA HIS A 99 10.47 8.44 -28.93
C HIS A 99 9.13 8.96 -28.42
N ARG A 100 7.98 8.34 -28.76
CA ARG A 100 6.73 8.59 -28.02
C ARG A 100 6.96 8.37 -26.53
N LYS A 101 6.30 9.14 -25.68
CA LYS A 101 6.61 9.19 -24.23
C LYS A 101 5.35 9.12 -23.37
N PHE A 102 5.46 8.46 -22.23
CA PHE A 102 4.50 8.57 -21.13
C PHE A 102 5.21 8.55 -19.79
N GLY A 103 4.51 8.92 -18.74
CA GLY A 103 5.03 8.83 -17.39
C GLY A 103 4.39 9.80 -16.41
N TRP A 104 5.10 10.07 -15.30
CA TRP A 104 4.78 11.12 -14.34
C TRP A 104 5.50 12.41 -14.67
N MET A 105 4.82 13.53 -14.52
CA MET A 105 5.42 14.86 -14.64
C MET A 105 5.04 15.75 -13.46
N VAL A 106 6.00 16.57 -13.03
CA VAL A 106 5.84 17.66 -12.09
C VAL A 106 6.32 18.93 -12.76
N ARG A 107 5.49 20.01 -12.77
CA ARG A 107 5.85 21.26 -13.42
C ARG A 107 5.26 22.47 -12.71
N GLN A 108 5.92 23.64 -12.85
CA GLN A 108 5.48 24.88 -12.20
C GLN A 108 4.28 25.54 -12.89
N GLY A 109 4.14 25.35 -14.20
CA GLY A 109 3.07 25.97 -14.99
C GLY A 109 2.60 25.06 -16.13
N LEU A 110 1.53 25.48 -16.81
CA LEU A 110 0.96 24.79 -17.99
C LEU A 110 1.41 25.40 -19.31
N ASP A 111 2.33 26.38 -19.28
CA ASP A 111 2.95 26.94 -20.46
C ASP A 111 3.99 25.98 -21.08
N THR A 112 4.35 26.20 -22.34
CA THR A 112 5.20 25.29 -23.12
C THR A 112 6.65 25.22 -22.66
N SER A 113 7.11 26.19 -21.87
CA SER A 113 8.52 26.33 -21.48
C SER A 113 8.75 26.21 -19.97
N SER A 114 7.74 25.79 -19.23
CA SER A 114 7.78 25.72 -17.78
C SER A 114 8.89 24.82 -17.25
N ALA A 115 9.47 25.20 -16.11
CA ALA A 115 10.34 24.30 -15.35
C ALA A 115 9.60 23.01 -14.98
N MET A 116 10.26 21.86 -15.14
CA MET A 116 9.62 20.55 -14.96
C MET A 116 10.61 19.44 -14.57
N VAL A 117 10.08 18.36 -13.99
CA VAL A 117 10.74 17.06 -13.79
C VAL A 117 9.79 15.98 -14.26
N ALA A 118 10.27 15.06 -15.09
CA ALA A 118 9.47 13.98 -15.66
C ALA A 118 10.16 12.62 -15.54
N ALA A 119 9.45 11.64 -15.01
CA ALA A 119 9.82 10.24 -15.06
C ALA A 119 9.28 9.67 -16.38
N THR A 120 10.14 9.49 -17.36
CA THR A 120 9.77 9.28 -18.76
C THR A 120 10.14 7.88 -19.24
N ILE A 121 9.16 7.21 -19.86
CA ILE A 121 9.33 5.96 -20.59
C ILE A 121 9.04 6.21 -22.06
N HIS A 122 9.97 5.83 -22.94
CA HIS A 122 9.82 5.97 -24.39
C HIS A 122 9.29 4.69 -25.05
N GLY A 123 8.82 4.83 -26.27
CA GLY A 123 8.27 3.73 -27.06
C GLY A 123 9.29 2.66 -27.47
N ASP A 124 10.56 3.02 -27.58
CA ASP A 124 11.70 2.12 -27.82
C ASP A 124 12.29 1.51 -26.54
N GLY A 125 11.72 1.86 -25.37
CA GLY A 125 12.18 1.42 -24.06
C GLY A 125 13.19 2.36 -23.40
N LEU A 126 13.68 3.40 -24.05
CA LEU A 126 14.54 4.41 -23.40
C LEU A 126 13.82 4.95 -22.16
N THR A 127 14.51 4.89 -21.02
CA THR A 127 13.99 5.30 -19.72
C THR A 127 14.87 6.39 -19.16
N SER A 128 14.28 7.53 -18.79
CA SER A 128 15.08 8.67 -18.29
C SER A 128 14.29 9.57 -17.33
N LEU A 129 15.03 10.11 -16.34
CA LEU A 129 14.61 11.24 -15.53
C LEU A 129 14.95 12.52 -16.33
N GLN A 130 13.93 13.13 -16.90
CA GLN A 130 14.05 14.36 -17.68
C GLN A 130 13.71 15.57 -16.83
N TYR A 131 14.43 16.69 -16.99
CA TYR A 131 14.18 17.88 -16.20
C TYR A 131 14.58 19.17 -16.93
N ARG A 132 13.86 20.23 -16.63
CA ARG A 132 14.15 21.64 -17.00
C ARG A 132 14.16 22.46 -15.72
N LYS A 133 15.34 22.93 -15.31
CA LYS A 133 15.54 23.61 -14.01
C LYS A 133 14.86 24.98 -13.93
N ALA A 134 14.79 25.70 -15.05
CA ALA A 134 14.15 27.00 -15.15
C ALA A 134 13.37 27.11 -16.45
N ALA A 135 12.34 27.96 -16.47
CA ALA A 135 11.58 28.24 -17.68
C ALA A 135 12.51 28.71 -18.80
N HIS A 136 12.16 28.38 -20.05
CA HIS A 136 12.90 28.74 -21.27
C HIS A 136 14.32 28.17 -21.39
N THR A 137 14.72 27.18 -20.55
CA THR A 137 15.96 26.44 -20.71
C THR A 137 15.74 25.10 -21.41
N ASN A 138 16.80 24.50 -21.89
CA ASN A 138 16.73 23.16 -22.49
C ASN A 138 16.44 22.09 -21.45
N VAL A 139 15.83 20.99 -21.90
CA VAL A 139 15.67 19.77 -21.10
C VAL A 139 17.00 19.04 -21.01
N GLU A 140 17.31 18.55 -19.83
CA GLU A 140 18.41 17.63 -19.51
C GLU A 140 17.84 16.26 -19.12
N GLU A 141 18.64 15.20 -19.18
CA GLU A 141 18.21 13.86 -18.80
C GLU A 141 19.27 13.03 -18.09
N ASN A 142 18.82 12.18 -17.15
CA ASN A 142 19.59 11.09 -16.55
C ASN A 142 19.00 9.75 -17.01
N LYS A 143 19.73 9.01 -17.82
CA LYS A 143 19.27 7.74 -18.42
C LYS A 143 19.41 6.58 -17.43
N PHE A 144 18.51 5.62 -17.56
CA PHE A 144 18.56 4.34 -16.88
C PHE A 144 19.04 3.24 -17.80
N ASP A 145 19.68 2.23 -17.22
CA ASP A 145 20.04 1.00 -17.93
C ASP A 145 18.85 0.01 -18.02
N VAL A 146 17.76 0.28 -17.29
CA VAL A 146 16.52 -0.50 -17.34
C VAL A 146 15.71 -0.01 -18.54
N SER A 147 15.47 -0.91 -19.49
CA SER A 147 14.72 -0.61 -20.73
C SER A 147 13.25 -0.96 -20.58
N GLY A 148 12.36 0.02 -20.83
CA GLY A 148 10.92 -0.17 -20.87
C GLY A 148 10.29 -0.74 -19.59
N PRO A 149 10.65 -0.23 -18.40
CA PRO A 149 10.02 -0.66 -17.14
C PRO A 149 8.52 -0.32 -17.17
N ASP A 150 7.72 -1.16 -16.54
CA ASP A 150 6.28 -0.90 -16.41
C ASP A 150 5.91 -0.27 -15.06
N VAL A 151 6.78 -0.34 -14.05
CA VAL A 151 6.59 0.32 -12.75
C VAL A 151 7.45 1.58 -12.66
N VAL A 152 6.80 2.73 -12.44
CA VAL A 152 7.44 4.05 -12.41
C VAL A 152 7.04 4.78 -11.14
N GLN A 153 8.03 5.26 -10.40
CA GLN A 153 7.86 6.15 -9.25
C GLN A 153 8.62 7.47 -9.50
N LEU A 154 8.00 8.59 -9.15
CA LEU A 154 8.66 9.88 -9.03
C LEU A 154 8.38 10.45 -7.64
N GLU A 155 9.44 10.71 -6.88
CA GLU A 155 9.35 11.23 -5.52
C GLU A 155 9.98 12.62 -5.43
N ARG A 156 9.32 13.54 -4.74
CA ARG A 156 9.85 14.85 -4.34
C ARG A 156 10.19 14.84 -2.87
N LYS A 157 11.43 15.24 -2.52
CA LYS A 157 11.92 15.51 -1.17
C LYS A 157 12.57 16.90 -1.14
N GLY A 158 11.77 17.92 -0.81
CA GLY A 158 12.21 19.32 -0.91
C GLY A 158 12.60 19.68 -2.35
N ASN A 159 13.88 19.98 -2.56
CA ASN A 159 14.45 20.34 -3.86
C ASN A 159 15.08 19.15 -4.61
N GLN A 160 14.93 17.94 -4.09
CA GLN A 160 15.41 16.71 -4.71
C GLN A 160 14.25 15.95 -5.34
N PHE A 161 14.51 15.38 -6.52
CA PHE A 161 13.59 14.44 -7.19
C PHE A 161 14.29 13.11 -7.42
N ILE A 162 13.58 12.03 -7.12
CA ILE A 162 14.05 10.65 -7.26
C ILE A 162 13.10 9.90 -8.18
N MET A 163 13.61 9.44 -9.31
CA MET A 163 12.89 8.51 -10.17
C MET A 163 13.34 7.09 -9.84
N SER A 164 12.39 6.19 -9.64
CA SER A 164 12.63 4.76 -9.41
C SER A 164 11.82 3.95 -10.39
N VAL A 165 12.43 2.95 -11.01
CA VAL A 165 11.81 2.13 -12.05
C VAL A 165 12.09 0.65 -11.85
N ALA A 166 11.15 -0.21 -12.27
CA ALA A 166 11.31 -1.66 -12.26
C ALA A 166 10.43 -2.31 -13.34
N HIS A 167 10.80 -3.50 -13.78
CA HIS A 167 9.81 -4.43 -14.30
C HIS A 167 9.02 -5.03 -13.14
N PHE A 168 7.72 -5.25 -13.33
CA PHE A 168 6.90 -5.84 -12.28
C PHE A 168 7.46 -7.20 -11.84
N GLY A 169 7.71 -7.34 -10.55
CA GLY A 169 8.41 -8.49 -9.98
C GLY A 169 9.80 -8.17 -9.46
N GLU A 170 10.40 -7.06 -9.88
CA GLU A 170 11.75 -6.64 -9.53
C GLU A 170 11.77 -5.51 -8.50
N THR A 171 12.90 -5.30 -7.85
CA THR A 171 13.14 -4.17 -6.98
C THR A 171 13.51 -2.92 -7.78
N PHE A 172 13.31 -1.74 -7.21
CA PHE A 172 13.60 -0.49 -7.89
C PHE A 172 15.09 -0.26 -8.18
N VAL A 173 15.36 0.25 -9.39
CA VAL A 173 16.59 0.97 -9.72
C VAL A 173 16.27 2.46 -9.72
N SER A 174 17.09 3.29 -9.05
CA SER A 174 16.81 4.71 -8.84
C SER A 174 17.88 5.62 -9.40
N ARG A 175 17.47 6.80 -9.85
CA ARG A 175 18.30 7.95 -10.21
C ARG A 175 17.70 9.20 -9.56
N GLN A 176 18.55 10.14 -9.20
CA GLN A 176 18.11 11.38 -8.53
C GLN A 176 18.75 12.62 -9.14
N ILE A 177 18.06 13.73 -8.96
CA ILE A 177 18.56 15.08 -9.24
C ILE A 177 18.29 15.96 -8.03
N SER A 178 19.13 16.95 -7.82
CA SER A 178 19.01 17.95 -6.76
C SER A 178 18.96 19.37 -7.35
N ASP A 179 18.72 20.35 -6.49
CA ASP A 179 18.70 21.77 -6.85
C ASP A 179 17.59 22.14 -7.84
N ILE A 180 16.46 21.45 -7.75
CA ILE A 180 15.22 21.78 -8.47
C ILE A 180 14.35 22.63 -7.54
N ASN A 181 14.36 23.95 -7.76
CA ASN A 181 13.62 24.89 -6.93
C ASN A 181 12.23 25.15 -7.53
N PHE A 182 11.23 24.46 -7.03
CA PHE A 182 9.83 24.71 -7.36
C PHE A 182 9.14 25.39 -6.18
N ASP A 183 8.83 26.67 -6.36
CA ASP A 183 8.16 27.47 -5.34
C ASP A 183 6.64 27.31 -5.42
N GLY A 184 5.99 27.21 -4.24
CA GLY A 184 4.54 27.11 -4.14
C GLY A 184 3.93 25.81 -4.68
N ASP A 185 2.77 25.94 -5.32
CA ASP A 185 2.06 24.82 -5.90
C ASP A 185 2.68 24.40 -7.23
N VAL A 186 2.69 23.11 -7.48
CA VAL A 186 3.12 22.49 -8.74
C VAL A 186 1.98 21.67 -9.35
N TYR A 187 1.97 21.55 -10.65
CA TYR A 187 1.09 20.61 -11.37
C TYR A 187 1.76 19.25 -11.41
N VAL A 188 1.06 18.25 -10.92
CA VAL A 188 1.53 16.85 -10.79
C VAL A 188 0.59 15.94 -11.55
N GLY A 189 1.10 15.09 -12.44
CA GLY A 189 0.19 14.26 -13.21
C GLY A 189 0.82 13.28 -14.17
N LEU A 190 -0.05 12.59 -14.91
CA LEU A 190 0.31 11.65 -15.97
C LEU A 190 0.31 12.37 -17.32
N PHE A 191 1.24 12.00 -18.18
CA PHE A 191 1.33 12.61 -19.50
C PHE A 191 1.52 11.57 -20.60
N VAL A 192 1.09 11.96 -21.84
CA VAL A 192 1.37 11.24 -23.08
C VAL A 192 1.77 12.24 -24.18
N CYS A 193 2.88 11.97 -24.85
CA CYS A 193 3.38 12.71 -25.99
C CYS A 193 3.66 11.76 -27.15
N ALA A 194 3.10 12.01 -28.31
CA ALA A 194 3.29 11.15 -29.50
C ALA A 194 4.68 11.26 -30.13
N HIS A 195 5.45 12.31 -29.83
CA HIS A 195 6.70 12.68 -30.51
C HIS A 195 6.55 12.82 -32.05
N ASN A 196 5.33 13.04 -32.47
CA ASN A 196 4.92 13.29 -33.86
C ASN A 196 3.65 14.11 -33.84
N LYS A 197 3.71 15.35 -34.35
CA LYS A 197 2.56 16.27 -34.34
C LYS A 197 1.33 15.76 -35.09
N ASN A 198 1.53 14.86 -36.07
CA ASN A 198 0.46 14.28 -36.90
C ASN A 198 -0.10 12.96 -36.33
N ALA A 199 0.44 12.47 -35.22
CA ALA A 199 0.05 11.21 -34.58
C ALA A 199 -0.64 11.43 -33.24
N VAL A 200 -1.42 10.41 -32.84
CA VAL A 200 -2.04 10.31 -31.53
C VAL A 200 -1.59 8.99 -30.93
N GLU A 201 -1.08 9.05 -29.72
CA GLU A 201 -0.65 7.89 -28.95
C GLU A 201 -1.52 7.72 -27.71
N LYS A 202 -1.64 6.50 -27.23
CA LYS A 202 -2.44 6.15 -26.06
C LYS A 202 -1.65 5.28 -25.11
N ALA A 203 -1.72 5.60 -23.82
CA ALA A 203 -1.14 4.79 -22.74
C ALA A 203 -2.20 4.47 -21.68
N ASP A 204 -2.14 3.26 -21.15
CA ASP A 204 -2.92 2.82 -20.00
C ASP A 204 -2.07 2.88 -18.73
N PHE A 205 -2.73 3.26 -17.65
CA PHE A 205 -2.12 3.41 -16.35
C PHE A 205 -2.97 2.70 -15.30
N GLU A 206 -2.35 1.81 -14.54
CA GLU A 206 -2.96 1.09 -13.43
C GLU A 206 -2.16 1.31 -12.13
N ASN A 207 -2.80 1.08 -10.99
CA ASN A 207 -2.18 1.30 -9.67
C ASN A 207 -1.66 2.74 -9.48
N VAL A 208 -2.36 3.73 -10.03
CA VAL A 208 -2.02 5.15 -9.89
C VAL A 208 -2.19 5.54 -8.42
N ARG A 209 -1.10 5.94 -7.77
CA ARG A 209 -1.08 6.34 -6.36
C ARG A 209 -0.29 7.64 -6.19
N ILE A 210 -0.89 8.57 -5.46
CA ILE A 210 -0.25 9.79 -4.97
C ILE A 210 -0.23 9.67 -3.45
N VAL A 211 0.96 9.71 -2.88
CA VAL A 211 1.19 9.58 -1.43
C VAL A 211 1.85 10.84 -0.93
N ILE A 212 1.30 11.42 0.13
CA ILE A 212 1.93 12.46 0.93
C ILE A 212 2.61 11.77 2.10
N PRO A 213 3.94 11.76 2.17
CA PRO A 213 4.67 11.05 3.21
C PRO A 213 4.55 11.74 4.57
N ALA A 214 4.91 11.04 5.63
CA ALA A 214 4.96 11.59 6.98
C ALA A 214 5.88 12.80 7.06
N GLY A 215 5.39 13.87 7.63
CA GLY A 215 6.21 15.04 7.98
C GLY A 215 7.30 14.65 9.00
N LYS A 216 8.41 15.39 9.00
CA LYS A 216 9.59 15.12 9.86
C LYS A 216 9.27 15.11 11.37
N ASP A 217 8.23 15.84 11.77
CA ASP A 217 7.82 15.98 13.17
C ASP A 217 6.76 14.94 13.60
N LEU A 218 6.34 14.05 12.70
CA LEU A 218 5.41 12.99 13.04
C LEU A 218 6.09 11.94 13.90
N VAL A 219 5.57 11.70 15.10
CA VAL A 219 6.02 10.66 16.02
C VAL A 219 5.03 9.49 15.92
N PRO A 220 5.41 8.35 15.30
CA PRO A 220 4.57 7.16 15.24
C PRO A 220 4.12 6.71 16.63
N TYR A 221 2.97 6.03 16.71
CA TYR A 221 2.27 5.62 17.95
C TYR A 221 1.67 6.77 18.77
N LYS A 222 2.03 8.04 18.52
CA LYS A 222 1.37 9.23 19.11
C LYS A 222 0.45 9.93 18.10
N LYS A 223 0.86 9.94 16.85
CA LYS A 223 0.08 10.45 15.71
C LYS A 223 0.18 9.45 14.57
N TYR A 224 -0.87 9.37 13.80
CA TYR A 224 -0.95 8.47 12.66
C TYR A 224 -1.33 9.24 11.39
N LEU A 225 -0.83 8.78 10.26
CA LEU A 225 -1.31 9.18 8.94
C LEU A 225 -2.65 8.52 8.64
N GLY A 226 -3.32 9.03 7.62
CA GLY A 226 -4.43 8.35 6.99
C GLY A 226 -4.01 7.03 6.35
N SER A 227 -4.99 6.17 6.12
CA SER A 227 -4.76 4.82 5.62
C SER A 227 -5.77 4.43 4.55
N HIS A 228 -5.32 3.60 3.63
CA HIS A 228 -6.17 2.90 2.67
C HIS A 228 -6.14 1.40 2.96
N ILE A 229 -7.32 0.77 3.12
CA ILE A 229 -7.45 -0.68 2.99
C ILE A 229 -7.52 -0.99 1.51
N GLU A 230 -6.57 -1.79 1.04
CA GLU A 230 -6.48 -2.22 -0.35
C GLU A 230 -6.59 -3.73 -0.48
N THR A 231 -7.07 -4.19 -1.62
CA THR A 231 -6.90 -5.56 -2.07
C THR A 231 -6.10 -5.62 -3.35
N MET A 232 -5.41 -6.72 -3.56
CA MET A 232 -4.62 -6.96 -4.77
C MET A 232 -4.79 -8.39 -5.26
N ASP A 233 -4.96 -8.56 -6.56
CA ASP A 233 -4.79 -9.84 -7.24
C ASP A 233 -3.30 -10.16 -7.34
N VAL A 234 -2.87 -11.28 -6.76
CA VAL A 234 -1.44 -11.59 -6.60
C VAL A 234 -0.75 -11.99 -7.90
N ILE A 235 -1.51 -12.40 -8.92
CA ILE A 235 -0.95 -12.80 -10.22
C ILE A 235 -0.77 -11.58 -11.12
N THR A 236 -1.79 -10.71 -11.20
CA THR A 236 -1.77 -9.55 -12.09
C THR A 236 -1.11 -8.33 -11.45
N GLY A 237 -1.06 -8.28 -10.12
CA GLY A 237 -0.61 -7.11 -9.37
C GLY A 237 -1.60 -5.94 -9.39
N LYS A 238 -2.82 -6.14 -9.89
CA LYS A 238 -3.86 -5.10 -9.90
C LYS A 238 -4.37 -4.85 -8.48
N ARG A 239 -4.32 -3.59 -8.07
CA ARG A 239 -4.71 -3.12 -6.75
C ARG A 239 -6.00 -2.34 -6.81
N LYS A 240 -6.79 -2.43 -5.74
CA LYS A 240 -8.01 -1.64 -5.55
C LYS A 240 -8.09 -1.10 -4.14
N ILE A 241 -8.28 0.22 -3.99
CA ILE A 241 -8.62 0.84 -2.71
C ILE A 241 -10.09 0.53 -2.43
N LEU A 242 -10.36 -0.09 -1.29
CA LEU A 242 -11.71 -0.44 -0.84
C LEU A 242 -12.26 0.59 0.15
N TYR A 243 -11.39 1.13 1.00
CA TYR A 243 -11.75 2.06 2.05
C TYR A 243 -10.59 2.98 2.39
N SER A 244 -10.90 4.24 2.68
CA SER A 244 -9.92 5.27 3.04
C SER A 244 -10.43 6.03 4.25
N GLU A 245 -9.56 6.28 5.21
CA GLU A 245 -9.89 7.04 6.42
C GLU A 245 -8.67 7.83 6.90
N ASN A 246 -8.88 9.04 7.40
CA ASN A 246 -7.85 9.83 8.07
C ASN A 246 -7.62 9.30 9.49
N ALA A 247 -7.29 8.01 9.58
CA ALA A 247 -7.00 7.28 10.79
C ALA A 247 -6.06 6.13 10.49
N SER A 248 -5.44 5.55 11.54
CA SER A 248 -4.63 4.35 11.42
C SER A 248 -5.53 3.13 11.27
N LEU A 249 -5.60 2.59 10.06
CA LEU A 249 -6.17 1.26 9.79
C LEU A 249 -5.01 0.28 9.74
N GLN A 250 -5.15 -0.93 10.31
CA GLN A 250 -4.04 -1.87 10.43
C GLN A 250 -4.47 -3.32 10.23
N ALA A 251 -3.59 -4.11 9.60
CA ALA A 251 -3.61 -5.57 9.56
C ALA A 251 -4.94 -6.19 9.12
N PRO A 252 -5.42 -5.95 7.89
CA PRO A 252 -6.70 -6.50 7.43
C PRO A 252 -6.61 -8.01 7.23
N ASN A 253 -7.50 -8.75 7.91
CA ASN A 253 -7.64 -10.20 7.87
C ASN A 253 -8.92 -10.58 7.10
N TRP A 254 -8.87 -11.47 6.12
CA TRP A 254 -10.06 -12.00 5.47
C TRP A 254 -10.85 -12.93 6.40
N THR A 255 -12.18 -12.74 6.46
CA THR A 255 -13.04 -13.77 7.09
C THR A 255 -13.09 -15.02 6.22
N LYS A 256 -13.31 -16.20 6.84
CA LYS A 256 -13.30 -17.50 6.16
C LYS A 256 -14.33 -17.61 5.04
N ASP A 257 -15.46 -16.90 5.15
CA ASP A 257 -16.52 -16.85 4.14
C ASP A 257 -16.23 -15.85 3.00
N GLY A 258 -15.10 -15.12 3.08
CA GLY A 258 -14.67 -14.15 2.07
C GLY A 258 -15.51 -12.88 2.00
N LYS A 259 -16.40 -12.61 2.96
CA LYS A 259 -17.34 -11.49 2.88
C LYS A 259 -16.86 -10.22 3.58
N ASN A 260 -15.94 -10.36 4.54
CA ASN A 260 -15.46 -9.23 5.34
C ASN A 260 -13.94 -9.24 5.46
N LEU A 261 -13.39 -8.05 5.78
CA LEU A 261 -12.05 -7.90 6.33
C LEU A 261 -12.16 -7.46 7.79
N LEU A 262 -11.49 -8.18 8.68
CA LEU A 262 -11.29 -7.75 10.07
C LEU A 262 -10.03 -6.88 10.11
N TYR A 263 -10.09 -5.71 10.72
CA TYR A 263 -8.94 -4.82 10.85
C TYR A 263 -8.94 -4.10 12.20
N ASN A 264 -7.77 -3.61 12.61
CA ASN A 264 -7.60 -2.78 13.80
C ASN A 264 -7.62 -1.29 13.46
N SER A 265 -8.24 -0.49 14.30
CA SER A 265 -8.12 0.95 14.31
C SER A 265 -8.29 1.49 15.73
N ASN A 266 -7.36 2.33 16.19
CA ASN A 266 -7.41 3.00 17.49
C ASN A 266 -7.73 2.06 18.66
N GLY A 267 -7.07 0.90 18.72
CA GLY A 267 -7.24 -0.09 19.79
C GLY A 267 -8.55 -0.87 19.75
N SER A 268 -9.31 -0.78 18.69
CA SER A 268 -10.56 -1.50 18.46
C SER A 268 -10.52 -2.29 17.15
N LEU A 269 -11.33 -3.34 17.06
CA LEU A 269 -11.45 -4.15 15.84
C LEU A 269 -12.74 -3.82 15.09
N PHE A 270 -12.68 -3.87 13.78
CA PHE A 270 -13.81 -3.61 12.89
C PHE A 270 -13.92 -4.70 11.83
N LEU A 271 -15.15 -5.08 11.50
CA LEU A 271 -15.47 -5.89 10.32
C LEU A 271 -15.89 -4.95 9.19
N PHE A 272 -15.13 -4.95 8.10
CA PHE A 272 -15.45 -4.23 6.88
C PHE A 272 -16.16 -5.15 5.89
N ASP A 273 -17.41 -4.85 5.60
CA ASP A 273 -18.22 -5.63 4.64
C ASP A 273 -17.81 -5.30 3.21
N LEU A 274 -17.34 -6.31 2.47
CA LEU A 274 -16.81 -6.15 1.12
C LEU A 274 -17.89 -5.86 0.05
N LYS A 275 -19.16 -6.06 0.35
CA LYS A 275 -20.28 -5.75 -0.55
C LYS A 275 -20.79 -4.33 -0.35
N THR A 276 -20.93 -3.91 0.90
CA THR A 276 -21.52 -2.61 1.23
C THR A 276 -20.46 -1.52 1.42
N HIS A 277 -19.18 -1.91 1.56
CA HIS A 277 -18.05 -1.03 1.86
C HIS A 277 -18.24 -0.24 3.16
N LYS A 278 -18.84 -0.87 4.18
CA LYS A 278 -19.07 -0.24 5.48
C LYS A 278 -18.39 -0.99 6.61
N PRO A 279 -17.67 -0.28 7.49
CA PRO A 279 -17.11 -0.86 8.70
C PRO A 279 -18.20 -1.03 9.77
N LYS A 280 -18.06 -2.07 10.60
CA LYS A 280 -18.86 -2.32 11.78
C LYS A 280 -17.94 -2.70 12.93
N LEU A 281 -18.09 -2.07 14.09
CA LEU A 281 -17.33 -2.40 15.30
C LEU A 281 -17.53 -3.89 15.66
N PHE A 282 -16.42 -4.59 15.88
CA PHE A 282 -16.40 -5.96 16.38
C PHE A 282 -16.41 -5.94 17.92
N PRO A 283 -17.38 -6.62 18.59
CA PRO A 283 -17.51 -6.54 20.04
C PRO A 283 -16.47 -7.41 20.76
N THR A 284 -15.62 -6.75 21.56
CA THR A 284 -14.57 -7.35 22.39
C THR A 284 -14.78 -7.13 23.89
N GLY A 285 -16.04 -6.97 24.32
CA GLY A 285 -16.39 -6.80 25.72
C GLY A 285 -15.60 -5.66 26.40
N ARG A 286 -14.92 -5.99 27.51
CA ARG A 286 -14.11 -5.03 28.27
C ARG A 286 -12.67 -4.90 27.76
N VAL A 287 -12.19 -5.79 26.88
CA VAL A 287 -10.83 -5.72 26.34
C VAL A 287 -10.73 -4.55 25.36
N LYS A 288 -9.79 -3.65 25.63
CA LYS A 288 -9.45 -2.45 24.85
C LYS A 288 -7.95 -2.44 24.58
N ASP A 289 -7.47 -1.41 23.91
CA ASP A 289 -6.07 -1.26 23.54
C ASP A 289 -5.54 -2.51 22.80
N ILE A 290 -6.38 -3.03 21.87
CA ILE A 290 -6.02 -4.15 21.01
C ILE A 290 -5.03 -3.62 19.97
N ASN A 291 -3.90 -4.30 19.83
CA ASN A 291 -2.92 -3.95 18.82
C ASN A 291 -3.26 -4.61 17.46
N ASN A 292 -2.35 -4.53 16.49
CA ASN A 292 -2.57 -5.06 15.15
C ASN A 292 -2.38 -6.57 14.99
N ASP A 293 -2.00 -7.29 16.08
CA ASP A 293 -1.79 -8.73 16.04
C ASP A 293 -3.09 -9.45 16.42
N HIS A 294 -3.89 -9.72 15.43
CA HIS A 294 -5.16 -10.44 15.55
C HIS A 294 -5.29 -11.48 14.44
N VAL A 295 -5.67 -12.70 14.80
CA VAL A 295 -5.68 -13.82 13.85
C VAL A 295 -6.97 -14.65 14.00
N ILE A 296 -7.67 -14.84 12.89
CA ILE A 296 -8.85 -15.71 12.80
C ILE A 296 -8.40 -17.16 12.74
N SER A 297 -9.05 -18.05 13.49
CA SER A 297 -8.78 -19.50 13.43
C SER A 297 -9.08 -20.10 12.07
N PHE A 298 -8.41 -21.18 11.69
CA PHE A 298 -8.59 -21.83 10.38
C PHE A 298 -10.04 -22.26 10.08
N ASP A 299 -10.83 -22.59 11.12
CA ASP A 299 -12.26 -22.91 10.96
C ASP A 299 -13.17 -21.67 10.91
N GLY A 300 -12.60 -20.46 11.11
CA GLY A 300 -13.30 -19.18 11.09
C GLY A 300 -14.20 -18.92 12.31
N LYS A 301 -14.13 -19.73 13.39
CA LYS A 301 -15.05 -19.61 14.53
C LYS A 301 -14.48 -18.79 15.69
N MET A 302 -13.17 -18.73 15.82
CA MET A 302 -12.50 -18.03 16.90
C MET A 302 -11.58 -16.93 16.36
N LEU A 303 -11.38 -15.91 17.17
CA LEU A 303 -10.41 -14.85 16.95
C LEU A 303 -9.44 -14.84 18.12
N GLY A 304 -8.15 -14.87 17.82
CA GLY A 304 -7.10 -14.52 18.77
C GLY A 304 -6.75 -13.05 18.62
N ILE A 305 -6.50 -12.37 19.72
CA ILE A 305 -6.16 -10.94 19.76
C ILE A 305 -5.04 -10.70 20.76
N SER A 306 -4.22 -9.69 20.48
CA SER A 306 -3.22 -9.17 21.42
C SER A 306 -3.67 -7.81 21.95
N ALA A 307 -3.69 -7.68 23.27
CA ALA A 307 -4.14 -6.46 23.94
C ALA A 307 -3.40 -6.25 25.27
N ARG A 308 -3.51 -5.06 25.83
CA ARG A 308 -2.99 -4.74 27.16
C ARG A 308 -3.55 -5.72 28.22
N SER A 309 -2.71 -6.12 29.18
CA SER A 309 -3.13 -7.01 30.26
C SER A 309 -4.26 -6.38 31.11
N PRO A 310 -5.14 -7.20 31.76
CA PRO A 310 -6.24 -6.69 32.57
C PRO A 310 -5.83 -5.77 33.73
N ASP A 311 -4.61 -5.99 34.29
CA ASP A 311 -4.04 -5.15 35.34
C ASP A 311 -3.26 -3.93 34.80
N GLY A 312 -3.19 -3.75 33.47
CA GLY A 312 -2.52 -2.65 32.81
C GLY A 312 -1.00 -2.66 32.83
N LYS A 313 -0.36 -3.70 33.44
CA LYS A 313 1.10 -3.75 33.67
C LYS A 313 1.88 -4.25 32.47
N ILE A 314 1.27 -5.11 31.64
CA ILE A 314 1.89 -5.69 30.45
C ILE A 314 1.20 -5.11 29.22
N GLY A 315 1.98 -4.52 28.32
CA GLY A 315 1.48 -3.80 27.14
C GLY A 315 0.79 -4.71 26.12
N SER A 316 1.12 -6.01 26.06
CA SER A 316 0.51 -6.98 25.16
C SER A 316 0.44 -8.36 25.78
N THR A 317 -0.74 -8.97 25.78
CA THR A 317 -1.06 -10.35 26.20
C THR A 317 -2.09 -10.93 25.24
N VAL A 318 -2.16 -12.26 25.13
CA VAL A 318 -3.02 -12.91 24.14
C VAL A 318 -4.35 -13.33 24.77
N PHE A 319 -5.43 -13.01 24.07
CA PHE A 319 -6.79 -13.44 24.39
C PHE A 319 -7.40 -14.19 23.19
N THR A 320 -8.48 -14.93 23.47
CA THR A 320 -9.33 -15.53 22.43
C THR A 320 -10.79 -15.11 22.63
N VAL A 321 -11.53 -14.91 21.55
CA VAL A 321 -12.95 -14.56 21.56
C VAL A 321 -13.64 -15.25 20.37
N PRO A 322 -14.94 -15.65 20.47
CA PRO A 322 -15.69 -16.17 19.34
C PRO A 322 -15.80 -15.11 18.22
N MET A 323 -15.84 -15.52 16.94
CA MET A 323 -16.08 -14.61 15.82
C MET A 323 -17.48 -13.94 15.83
N THR A 324 -18.36 -14.37 16.73
CA THR A 324 -19.61 -13.66 17.05
C THR A 324 -19.42 -12.49 18.02
N GLY A 325 -18.20 -12.32 18.53
CA GLY A 325 -17.88 -11.33 19.56
C GLY A 325 -18.22 -11.82 20.98
N GLY A 326 -17.98 -10.98 21.94
CA GLY A 326 -18.24 -11.24 23.36
C GLY A 326 -17.08 -10.82 24.26
N GLU A 327 -17.01 -11.39 25.47
CA GLU A 327 -15.92 -11.14 26.42
C GLU A 327 -14.72 -12.05 26.09
N PRO A 328 -13.53 -11.49 25.74
CA PRO A 328 -12.35 -12.30 25.46
C PRO A 328 -11.80 -12.99 26.68
N LYS A 329 -11.31 -14.21 26.48
CA LYS A 329 -10.64 -15.01 27.50
C LYS A 329 -9.12 -14.81 27.41
N LEU A 330 -8.47 -14.42 28.51
CA LEU A 330 -7.00 -14.37 28.61
C LEU A 330 -6.42 -15.78 28.48
N ILE A 331 -5.40 -15.94 27.64
CA ILE A 331 -4.77 -17.24 27.34
C ILE A 331 -3.34 -17.31 27.85
N THR A 332 -2.49 -16.29 27.54
CA THR A 332 -1.07 -16.31 27.93
C THR A 332 -0.88 -15.96 29.41
N PRO A 333 0.16 -16.52 30.07
CA PRO A 333 0.53 -16.11 31.41
C PRO A 333 1.03 -14.67 31.43
N LEU A 334 0.85 -13.96 32.54
CA LEU A 334 1.30 -12.60 32.75
C LEU A 334 2.80 -12.53 33.13
N LEU A 335 3.67 -13.15 32.32
CA LEU A 335 5.12 -13.27 32.56
C LEU A 335 5.95 -12.32 31.68
N GLY A 336 5.33 -11.45 30.88
CA GLY A 336 5.95 -10.52 29.95
C GLY A 336 5.12 -10.36 28.69
N PHE A 337 5.65 -9.65 27.71
CA PHE A 337 4.95 -9.37 26.46
C PHE A 337 4.64 -10.65 25.68
N SER A 338 3.49 -10.67 25.02
CA SER A 338 3.06 -11.75 24.12
C SER A 338 2.28 -11.15 22.95
N TYR A 339 2.73 -11.40 21.72
CA TYR A 339 2.15 -10.93 20.46
C TYR A 339 1.71 -12.13 19.61
N LEU A 340 0.42 -12.22 19.32
CA LEU A 340 -0.18 -13.36 18.63
C LEU A 340 0.02 -13.28 17.11
N HIS A 341 0.44 -14.40 16.49
CA HIS A 341 0.58 -14.47 15.04
C HIS A 341 -0.07 -15.71 14.39
N GLY A 342 -0.41 -16.76 15.14
CA GLY A 342 -0.92 -17.97 14.50
C GLY A 342 -1.84 -18.84 15.36
N TRP A 343 -2.68 -19.61 14.65
CA TRP A 343 -3.43 -20.75 15.15
C TRP A 343 -2.90 -22.01 14.48
N SER A 344 -2.89 -23.15 15.20
CA SER A 344 -2.75 -24.44 14.53
C SER A 344 -4.00 -24.77 13.71
N PRO A 345 -3.88 -25.50 12.58
CA PRO A 345 -5.05 -25.84 11.75
C PRO A 345 -6.13 -26.65 12.47
N ASP A 346 -5.76 -27.44 13.47
CA ASP A 346 -6.69 -28.20 14.31
C ASP A 346 -7.31 -27.36 15.46
N GLY A 347 -6.95 -26.06 15.54
CA GLY A 347 -7.44 -25.11 16.56
C GLY A 347 -6.96 -25.37 18.00
N LYS A 348 -6.02 -26.29 18.21
CA LYS A 348 -5.59 -26.67 19.56
C LYS A 348 -4.50 -25.77 20.14
N TRP A 349 -3.69 -25.11 19.28
CA TRP A 349 -2.55 -24.32 19.66
C TRP A 349 -2.62 -22.90 19.10
N LEU A 350 -2.06 -21.96 19.86
CA LEU A 350 -1.72 -20.61 19.41
C LEU A 350 -0.20 -20.51 19.36
N THR A 351 0.32 -19.79 18.35
CA THR A 351 1.72 -19.37 18.27
C THR A 351 1.84 -17.87 18.40
N TYR A 352 2.84 -17.43 19.11
CA TYR A 352 3.05 -16.03 19.42
C TYR A 352 4.53 -15.74 19.69
N THR A 353 4.90 -14.49 19.50
CA THR A 353 6.20 -13.96 19.89
C THR A 353 6.12 -13.46 21.32
N ALA A 354 7.10 -13.80 22.14
CA ALA A 354 7.09 -13.38 23.53
C ALA A 354 8.47 -13.03 24.08
N LYS A 355 8.46 -12.04 24.99
CA LYS A 355 9.60 -11.74 25.86
C LYS A 355 9.25 -12.13 27.29
N ARG A 356 10.11 -12.91 27.92
CA ARG A 356 9.92 -13.37 29.31
C ARG A 356 10.91 -12.68 30.22
N ASN A 357 10.43 -12.25 31.43
CA ASN A 357 11.24 -11.51 32.38
C ASN A 357 12.43 -12.30 32.95
N ASN A 358 12.37 -13.63 32.84
CA ASN A 358 13.44 -14.55 33.33
C ASN A 358 14.27 -15.13 32.18
N ASP A 359 14.12 -14.63 30.97
CA ASP A 359 14.89 -15.07 29.80
C ASP A 359 16.34 -14.55 29.93
N PRO A 360 17.35 -15.43 29.93
CA PRO A 360 18.75 -15.05 30.03
C PRO A 360 19.29 -14.42 28.74
N THR A 361 18.53 -14.49 27.61
CA THR A 361 18.97 -13.92 26.33
C THR A 361 18.72 -12.40 26.28
N PRO A 362 19.76 -11.56 26.05
CA PRO A 362 19.64 -10.11 26.17
C PRO A 362 18.70 -9.43 25.17
N ALA A 363 18.28 -10.09 24.11
CA ALA A 363 17.42 -9.53 23.08
C ALA A 363 15.98 -10.09 23.08
N GLY A 364 15.74 -11.14 23.73
CA GLY A 364 14.63 -11.72 24.41
C GLY A 364 13.25 -11.76 23.77
N PHE A 365 13.07 -11.70 22.44
CA PHE A 365 11.81 -12.11 21.81
C PHE A 365 12.02 -13.42 21.08
N ASP A 366 11.30 -14.46 21.53
CA ASP A 366 11.33 -15.81 20.98
C ASP A 366 9.94 -16.31 20.62
N ILE A 367 9.90 -17.35 19.79
CA ILE A 367 8.65 -18.01 19.42
C ILE A 367 8.20 -18.98 20.51
N TYR A 368 6.94 -18.86 20.88
CA TYR A 368 6.25 -19.72 21.81
C TYR A 368 4.98 -20.31 21.22
N LYS A 369 4.52 -21.42 21.76
CA LYS A 369 3.16 -21.92 21.57
C LYS A 369 2.48 -22.24 22.90
N ILE A 370 1.15 -22.16 22.92
CA ILE A 370 0.32 -22.46 24.10
C ILE A 370 -0.98 -23.15 23.64
N PRO A 371 -1.56 -24.07 24.45
CA PRO A 371 -2.89 -24.58 24.16
C PRO A 371 -3.91 -23.44 24.01
N SER A 372 -4.76 -23.48 23.00
CA SER A 372 -5.72 -22.40 22.69
C SER A 372 -6.74 -22.13 23.81
N LYS A 373 -6.86 -23.04 24.76
CA LYS A 373 -7.69 -22.91 25.96
C LYS A 373 -6.91 -22.37 27.16
N GLY A 374 -5.61 -22.08 27.00
CA GLY A 374 -4.68 -21.73 28.08
C GLY A 374 -3.99 -22.99 28.67
N GLY A 375 -2.96 -22.76 29.45
CA GLY A 375 -2.16 -23.84 30.09
C GLY A 375 -0.67 -23.51 30.09
N LYS A 376 0.19 -24.53 30.05
CA LYS A 376 1.65 -24.36 30.01
C LYS A 376 2.09 -23.95 28.60
N GLU A 377 2.83 -22.86 28.52
CA GLU A 377 3.49 -22.45 27.29
C GLU A 377 4.75 -23.28 27.01
N ILE A 378 5.11 -23.39 25.73
CA ILE A 378 6.28 -24.11 25.24
C ILE A 378 7.09 -23.13 24.38
N GLN A 379 8.33 -22.90 24.76
CA GLN A 379 9.30 -22.13 23.95
C GLN A 379 9.78 -22.98 22.77
N LEU A 380 9.78 -22.40 21.56
CA LEU A 380 10.18 -23.09 20.32
C LEU A 380 11.52 -22.60 19.78
N THR A 381 11.89 -21.34 20.09
CA THR A 381 13.20 -20.77 19.75
C THR A 381 13.85 -20.18 21.00
N ASN A 382 15.20 -20.15 21.02
CA ASN A 382 15.99 -19.59 22.12
C ASN A 382 17.36 -19.08 21.63
N VAL A 383 17.42 -18.54 20.41
CA VAL A 383 18.66 -18.04 19.84
C VAL A 383 18.81 -16.54 20.09
N LYS A 384 20.05 -16.05 20.06
CA LYS A 384 20.32 -14.63 20.19
C LYS A 384 19.71 -13.84 19.04
N GLY A 385 18.93 -12.82 19.35
CA GLY A 385 18.30 -11.92 18.39
C GLY A 385 16.79 -11.93 18.55
N LEU A 386 16.12 -11.32 17.58
CA LEU A 386 14.67 -11.25 17.51
C LEU A 386 14.14 -12.35 16.59
N ASP A 387 13.24 -13.20 17.12
CA ASP A 387 12.39 -14.10 16.36
C ASP A 387 10.94 -13.63 16.48
N ASP A 388 10.23 -13.51 15.35
CA ASP A 388 8.88 -12.96 15.33
C ASP A 388 7.97 -13.59 14.25
N GLY A 389 6.67 -13.28 14.27
CA GLY A 389 5.69 -13.60 13.26
C GLY A 389 5.40 -15.09 13.05
N PRO A 390 5.23 -15.94 14.10
CA PRO A 390 5.04 -17.37 13.92
C PRO A 390 3.65 -17.72 13.37
N GLU A 391 3.59 -18.27 12.15
CA GLU A 391 2.35 -18.70 11.49
C GLU A 391 2.43 -20.18 11.08
N TYR A 392 1.37 -20.96 11.40
CA TYR A 392 1.28 -22.34 10.94
C TYR A 392 0.98 -22.45 9.45
N SER A 393 1.60 -23.41 8.76
CA SER A 393 1.16 -23.83 7.44
C SER A 393 -0.27 -24.41 7.51
N PRO A 394 -1.09 -24.28 6.45
CA PRO A 394 -2.45 -24.82 6.41
C PRO A 394 -2.55 -26.34 6.63
N ASP A 395 -1.49 -27.09 6.29
CA ASP A 395 -1.39 -28.53 6.51
C ASP A 395 -0.83 -28.91 7.90
N GLY A 396 -0.43 -27.90 8.71
CA GLY A 396 0.09 -28.06 10.06
C GLY A 396 1.50 -28.64 10.16
N LYS A 397 2.22 -28.82 9.04
CA LYS A 397 3.55 -29.46 9.06
C LYS A 397 4.67 -28.52 9.49
N TYR A 398 4.47 -27.21 9.31
CA TYR A 398 5.49 -26.20 9.60
C TYR A 398 4.89 -25.03 10.39
N ILE A 399 5.76 -24.34 11.12
CA ILE A 399 5.57 -22.96 11.61
C ILE A 399 6.58 -22.11 10.86
N TYR A 400 6.09 -21.11 10.12
CA TYR A 400 6.91 -20.09 9.48
C TYR A 400 7.13 -18.95 10.47
N PHE A 401 8.28 -18.33 10.45
CA PHE A 401 8.63 -17.21 11.31
C PHE A 401 9.73 -16.37 10.66
N ASN A 402 10.07 -15.25 11.23
CA ASN A 402 11.20 -14.44 10.80
C ASN A 402 12.20 -14.27 11.94
N SER A 403 13.50 -14.14 11.58
CA SER A 403 14.60 -14.11 12.53
C SER A 403 15.77 -13.26 12.01
N VAL A 404 16.40 -12.50 12.93
CA VAL A 404 17.63 -11.73 12.65
C VAL A 404 18.91 -12.53 12.83
N ARG A 405 18.85 -13.82 13.18
CA ARG A 405 20.02 -14.64 13.53
C ARG A 405 21.07 -14.78 12.43
N SER A 406 20.69 -14.52 11.17
CA SER A 406 21.60 -14.49 10.01
C SER A 406 22.11 -13.09 9.64
N GLY A 407 21.84 -12.06 10.46
CA GLY A 407 22.28 -10.68 10.29
C GLY A 407 21.15 -9.72 9.88
N LEU A 408 20.50 -9.96 8.74
CA LEU A 408 19.27 -9.27 8.35
C LEU A 408 18.05 -10.09 8.81
N MET A 409 16.88 -9.43 8.89
CA MET A 409 15.63 -10.14 9.14
C MET A 409 15.28 -11.01 7.94
N GLN A 410 15.23 -12.32 8.13
CA GLN A 410 14.95 -13.29 7.08
C GLN A 410 13.81 -14.23 7.47
N LEU A 411 13.16 -14.83 6.47
CA LEU A 411 12.11 -15.82 6.68
C LEU A 411 12.70 -17.20 6.96
N TRP A 412 12.11 -17.90 7.91
CA TRP A 412 12.48 -19.24 8.39
C TRP A 412 11.24 -20.11 8.50
N ARG A 413 11.43 -21.41 8.59
CA ARG A 413 10.40 -22.36 9.02
C ARG A 413 10.98 -23.40 9.96
N MET A 414 10.12 -24.03 10.74
CA MET A 414 10.44 -25.11 11.66
C MET A 414 9.29 -26.12 11.76
N LYS A 415 9.52 -27.29 12.31
CA LYS A 415 8.45 -28.19 12.70
C LYS A 415 7.65 -27.64 13.90
N PRO A 416 6.39 -28.09 14.11
CA PRO A 416 5.56 -27.61 15.22
C PRO A 416 6.10 -27.85 16.62
N ASP A 417 7.10 -28.71 16.78
CA ASP A 417 7.81 -28.97 18.05
C ASP A 417 9.04 -28.06 18.24
N GLY A 418 9.36 -27.20 17.27
CA GLY A 418 10.53 -26.30 17.26
C GLY A 418 11.78 -26.88 16.61
N SER A 419 11.75 -28.15 16.17
CA SER A 419 12.87 -28.81 15.49
C SER A 419 12.97 -28.42 14.01
N ASP A 420 14.06 -28.80 13.36
CA ASP A 420 14.33 -28.64 11.91
C ASP A 420 14.13 -27.19 11.44
N GLN A 421 14.79 -26.24 12.11
CA GLN A 421 14.75 -24.82 11.74
C GLN A 421 15.56 -24.58 10.47
N GLU A 422 14.90 -24.08 9.44
CA GLU A 422 15.46 -23.88 8.08
C GLU A 422 15.25 -22.43 7.63
N GLN A 423 16.31 -21.80 7.13
CA GLN A 423 16.24 -20.47 6.52
C GLN A 423 15.68 -20.54 5.10
N LEU A 424 14.67 -19.73 4.78
CA LEU A 424 14.01 -19.71 3.47
C LEU A 424 14.49 -18.59 2.58
N THR A 425 14.88 -17.45 3.16
CA THR A 425 15.38 -16.30 2.42
C THR A 425 16.77 -15.89 2.90
N ASN A 426 17.60 -15.42 1.96
CA ASN A 426 18.93 -14.91 2.26
C ASN A 426 19.27 -13.84 1.22
N ASP A 427 18.68 -12.65 1.38
CA ASP A 427 18.88 -11.54 0.46
C ASP A 427 19.19 -10.23 1.23
N ASP A 428 19.44 -9.16 0.50
CA ASP A 428 19.88 -7.86 1.03
C ASP A 428 18.74 -6.99 1.59
N TYR A 429 17.64 -7.59 2.05
CA TYR A 429 16.47 -6.92 2.59
C TYR A 429 16.08 -7.47 3.96
N ASN A 430 15.24 -6.73 4.68
CA ASN A 430 14.63 -7.19 5.92
C ASN A 430 13.21 -7.72 5.61
N ASN A 431 13.04 -9.06 5.64
CA ASN A 431 11.80 -9.75 5.32
C ASN A 431 11.04 -10.13 6.58
N TRP A 432 9.80 -9.64 6.72
CA TRP A 432 8.97 -9.81 7.91
C TRP A 432 7.65 -10.48 7.57
N PHE A 433 7.10 -11.27 8.51
CA PHE A 433 5.74 -11.83 8.48
C PHE A 433 5.46 -12.69 7.26
N ALA A 434 5.87 -13.96 7.31
CA ALA A 434 5.59 -14.93 6.28
C ALA A 434 4.13 -15.40 6.35
N HIS A 435 3.27 -14.90 5.46
CA HIS A 435 1.85 -15.30 5.39
C HIS A 435 1.63 -16.33 4.28
N ILE A 436 1.23 -17.53 4.68
CA ILE A 436 1.05 -18.65 3.77
C ILE A 436 -0.36 -18.61 3.18
N SER A 437 -0.47 -18.78 1.85
CA SER A 437 -1.78 -18.85 1.18
C SER A 437 -2.60 -20.03 1.69
N PRO A 438 -3.95 -19.95 1.74
CA PRO A 438 -4.83 -21.04 2.17
C PRO A 438 -4.62 -22.36 1.43
N ASP A 439 -4.21 -22.33 0.16
CA ASP A 439 -3.88 -23.50 -0.64
C ASP A 439 -2.46 -24.07 -0.39
N GLY A 440 -1.68 -23.41 0.49
CA GLY A 440 -0.35 -23.81 0.89
C GLY A 440 0.75 -23.62 -0.16
N LYS A 441 0.49 -22.90 -1.27
CA LYS A 441 1.44 -22.80 -2.38
C LYS A 441 2.33 -21.58 -2.35
N TRP A 442 1.89 -20.49 -1.70
CA TRP A 442 2.57 -19.20 -1.74
C TRP A 442 2.82 -18.63 -0.36
N ILE A 443 3.90 -17.87 -0.26
CA ILE A 443 4.22 -17.04 0.90
C ILE A 443 4.24 -15.59 0.42
N VAL A 444 3.55 -14.69 1.14
CA VAL A 444 3.67 -13.24 1.01
C VAL A 444 4.31 -12.70 2.27
N CYS A 445 5.21 -11.73 2.13
CA CYS A 445 5.84 -11.02 3.25
C CYS A 445 5.94 -9.52 2.97
N ILE A 446 6.11 -8.73 4.03
CA ILE A 446 6.53 -7.34 3.91
C ILE A 446 8.06 -7.27 3.97
N THR A 447 8.63 -6.42 3.11
CA THR A 447 10.08 -6.26 2.98
C THR A 447 10.45 -4.80 3.16
N PHE A 448 11.33 -4.53 4.13
CA PHE A 448 11.92 -3.22 4.36
C PHE A 448 13.30 -3.11 3.71
N LEU A 449 13.64 -1.89 3.27
CA LEU A 449 14.96 -1.59 2.73
C LEU A 449 15.99 -1.56 3.86
N LYS A 450 17.09 -2.31 3.74
CA LYS A 450 18.13 -2.40 4.79
C LYS A 450 18.77 -1.05 5.14
N ASP A 451 18.80 -0.13 4.16
CA ASP A 451 19.38 1.22 4.34
C ASP A 451 18.43 2.21 5.02
N GLU A 452 17.12 1.87 5.11
CA GLU A 452 16.09 2.69 5.77
C GLU A 452 15.67 2.18 7.14
N VAL A 453 15.80 0.87 7.39
CA VAL A 453 15.28 0.20 8.59
C VAL A 453 16.28 -0.81 9.12
N LYS A 454 16.50 -0.81 10.44
CA LYS A 454 17.33 -1.80 11.11
C LYS A 454 16.72 -3.20 11.02
N PRO A 455 17.54 -4.27 11.06
CA PRO A 455 17.04 -5.64 10.93
C PRO A 455 15.98 -6.06 11.99
N ASP A 456 16.09 -5.52 13.19
CA ASP A 456 15.25 -5.82 14.35
C ASP A 456 14.08 -4.83 14.55
N ASP A 457 13.75 -4.05 13.51
CA ASP A 457 12.68 -3.06 13.55
C ASP A 457 11.74 -3.19 12.33
N HIS A 458 10.46 -2.85 12.51
CA HIS A 458 9.45 -2.81 11.46
C HIS A 458 8.52 -1.60 11.63
N PRO A 459 9.05 -0.36 11.48
CA PRO A 459 8.35 0.87 11.79
C PRO A 459 7.24 1.21 10.79
N PHE A 460 6.37 2.13 11.18
CA PHE A 460 5.42 2.78 10.27
C PHE A 460 6.12 3.68 9.24
N TYR A 461 5.44 3.94 8.11
CA TYR A 461 5.71 5.03 7.16
C TYR A 461 7.10 4.97 6.53
N LYS A 462 7.39 3.80 5.91
CA LYS A 462 8.60 3.52 5.14
C LYS A 462 8.26 3.12 3.72
N HIS A 463 9.26 3.19 2.84
CA HIS A 463 9.19 2.49 1.58
C HIS A 463 9.30 0.99 1.85
N VAL A 464 8.28 0.25 1.43
CA VAL A 464 8.25 -1.20 1.61
C VAL A 464 7.78 -1.88 0.33
N TYR A 465 8.17 -3.14 0.20
CA TYR A 465 7.62 -4.04 -0.80
C TYR A 465 6.72 -5.07 -0.13
N LEU A 466 5.63 -5.47 -0.80
CA LEU A 466 5.09 -6.80 -0.59
C LEU A 466 5.75 -7.72 -1.60
N ARG A 467 6.32 -8.82 -1.12
CA ARG A 467 7.02 -9.79 -1.94
C ARG A 467 6.41 -11.16 -1.77
N MET A 468 6.46 -11.96 -2.83
CA MET A 468 5.85 -13.30 -2.87
C MET A 468 6.83 -14.32 -3.41
N MET A 469 6.80 -15.53 -2.82
CA MET A 469 7.58 -16.70 -3.28
C MET A 469 6.75 -17.98 -3.18
N PRO A 470 7.12 -19.06 -3.91
CA PRO A 470 6.53 -20.37 -3.66
C PRO A 470 6.83 -20.86 -2.22
N ALA A 471 5.85 -21.50 -1.56
CA ALA A 471 6.05 -22.06 -0.22
C ALA A 471 7.10 -23.21 -0.20
N SER A 472 7.39 -23.80 -1.35
CA SER A 472 8.47 -24.78 -1.55
C SER A 472 9.87 -24.16 -1.58
N GLY A 473 9.99 -22.83 -1.54
CA GLY A 473 11.24 -22.09 -1.71
C GLY A 473 11.40 -21.49 -3.11
N GLY A 474 12.37 -20.59 -3.25
CA GLY A 474 12.67 -19.88 -4.49
C GLY A 474 12.82 -18.37 -4.28
N PRO A 475 13.05 -17.58 -5.35
CA PRO A 475 13.26 -16.15 -5.22
C PRO A 475 11.97 -15.40 -4.85
N LEU A 476 12.10 -14.42 -3.96
CA LEU A 476 11.05 -13.45 -3.69
C LEU A 476 10.89 -12.48 -4.85
N LYS A 477 9.66 -12.29 -5.34
CA LYS A 477 9.29 -11.31 -6.37
C LYS A 477 8.44 -10.20 -5.76
N VAL A 478 8.67 -8.96 -6.18
CA VAL A 478 7.87 -7.82 -5.74
C VAL A 478 6.49 -7.88 -6.38
N ILE A 479 5.45 -7.89 -5.56
CA ILE A 479 4.05 -7.84 -6.04
C ILE A 479 3.39 -6.50 -5.75
N ALA A 480 3.91 -5.71 -4.80
CA ALA A 480 3.46 -4.34 -4.57
C ALA A 480 4.60 -3.45 -4.05
N TYR A 481 4.56 -2.19 -4.46
CA TYR A 481 5.44 -1.10 -4.03
C TYR A 481 4.60 -0.15 -3.18
N LEU A 482 4.96 0.05 -1.91
CA LEU A 482 4.10 0.72 -0.94
C LEU A 482 4.84 1.83 -0.17
N TYR A 483 4.06 2.70 0.43
CA TYR A 483 4.44 3.49 1.59
C TYR A 483 3.59 3.00 2.76
N GLY A 484 4.23 2.38 3.76
CA GLY A 484 3.55 1.64 4.82
C GLY A 484 4.53 1.20 5.90
N GLY A 485 4.45 -0.07 6.31
CA GLY A 485 5.29 -0.67 7.35
C GLY A 485 4.45 -1.40 8.38
N GLN A 486 4.65 -1.06 9.66
CA GLN A 486 3.82 -1.58 10.75
C GLN A 486 2.33 -1.37 10.44
N GLY A 487 1.51 -2.41 10.60
CA GLY A 487 0.08 -2.39 10.28
C GLY A 487 -0.26 -2.69 8.81
N THR A 488 0.71 -2.72 7.91
CA THR A 488 0.44 -3.00 6.49
C THR A 488 -0.08 -4.43 6.29
N ILE A 489 0.61 -5.44 6.82
CA ILE A 489 0.29 -6.87 6.64
C ILE A 489 0.87 -7.72 7.80
N ASN A 490 0.61 -7.35 9.05
CA ASN A 490 1.14 -8.05 10.22
C ASN A 490 0.47 -9.40 10.50
N THR A 491 -0.67 -9.68 9.87
CA THR A 491 -1.51 -10.85 10.12
C THR A 491 -1.87 -11.53 8.80
N PRO A 492 -2.25 -12.82 8.82
CA PRO A 492 -2.64 -13.54 7.61
C PRO A 492 -3.74 -12.80 6.84
N SER A 493 -3.47 -12.38 5.63
CA SER A 493 -4.36 -11.49 4.88
C SER A 493 -4.75 -12.00 3.48
N TRP A 494 -4.59 -13.30 3.24
CA TRP A 494 -5.03 -13.95 2.02
C TRP A 494 -6.55 -14.11 1.96
N SER A 495 -7.10 -13.90 0.76
CA SER A 495 -8.48 -14.31 0.48
C SER A 495 -8.62 -15.85 0.56
N PRO A 496 -9.80 -16.38 0.94
CA PRO A 496 -10.00 -17.83 1.11
C PRO A 496 -9.71 -18.68 -0.14
N ASP A 497 -9.79 -18.06 -1.33
CA ASP A 497 -9.48 -18.68 -2.63
C ASP A 497 -8.02 -18.56 -3.05
N SER A 498 -7.15 -18.00 -2.21
CA SER A 498 -5.71 -17.80 -2.45
C SER A 498 -5.37 -16.90 -3.65
N LYS A 499 -6.31 -16.09 -4.15
CA LYS A 499 -6.08 -15.23 -5.33
C LYS A 499 -5.75 -13.79 -4.99
N LYS A 500 -6.15 -13.33 -3.81
CA LYS A 500 -5.97 -11.95 -3.38
C LYS A 500 -5.34 -11.87 -2.01
N ILE A 501 -4.71 -10.74 -1.75
CA ILE A 501 -4.32 -10.31 -0.41
C ILE A 501 -4.99 -8.97 -0.09
N ALA A 502 -5.23 -8.73 1.21
CA ALA A 502 -5.61 -7.43 1.73
C ALA A 502 -4.43 -6.82 2.50
N PHE A 503 -4.25 -5.52 2.41
CA PHE A 503 -3.16 -4.81 3.09
C PHE A 503 -3.52 -3.33 3.28
N VAL A 504 -2.69 -2.63 4.05
CA VAL A 504 -2.82 -1.19 4.27
C VAL A 504 -1.67 -0.44 3.62
N SER A 505 -1.97 0.64 2.93
CA SER A 505 -1.02 1.68 2.55
C SER A 505 -1.37 3.00 3.23
N ASN A 506 -0.38 3.88 3.41
CA ASN A 506 -0.51 5.09 4.18
C ASN A 506 -0.24 6.34 3.33
N THR A 507 -0.91 7.43 3.68
CA THR A 507 -0.67 8.78 3.15
C THR A 507 -1.19 9.80 4.16
N ASP A 508 -0.59 10.98 4.21
CA ASP A 508 -1.20 12.09 4.94
C ASP A 508 -2.48 12.52 4.24
N MET A 509 -3.58 12.60 4.99
CA MET A 509 -4.92 13.01 4.54
C MET A 509 -5.39 14.25 5.28
N SER A 510 -4.48 15.01 5.88
CA SER A 510 -4.82 16.16 6.72
C SER A 510 -5.14 17.45 5.94
N GLU A 511 -5.02 17.42 4.59
CA GLU A 511 -5.36 18.54 3.70
C GLU A 511 -6.75 18.41 3.07
#